data_6044a2e539ed7c0e7b659eb0a12041d8
#
_entry.id   6044a2e539ed7c0e7b659eb0a12041d8
#
_cell.length_a   1.000
_cell.length_b   1.000
_cell.length_c   1.000
_cell.angle_alpha   90.00
_cell.angle_beta   90.00
_cell.angle_gamma   90.00
#
_symmetry.space_group_name_H-M   'P 1'
#
loop_
_entity.id
_entity.type
_entity.pdbx_description
1 polymer ?
#
loop_
_entity_poly.entity_id
_entity_poly.type
_entity_poly.pdbx_seq_one_letter_code
_entity_poly.pdbx_strand_id
1 'polypeptide(L)'
;MWLSCTAHALHDGYTDMIYALLPVWQTEFGLSYGALAILRGVYAGTMATLQLPAGRLARKFGTRATLAVGTLLAALGYAAAGISGTLLGLCVALAISGGGSSTQHPLASGAVSRVYGRNARGPLSIYNFSGDLGKSALPAAISLLITVMPWRHALWAVSIVGVLVAAVIALFLPSIPRGDSSMQKASRQHSNDSRSGFSLLFTIGVLDTAVRMGLLTFLPFLLKTKGISQSMTGTALALVFIGGAAGKFLCGWLGARVGVIGTVFATEGGTAALILAVIYLPLTPAMVLLPLLGAMLNGTSSVLYGTVPELTSVDRTERAFALFYTGTIASGALSPVVYGFLGDQIGVHGATIATAATALAVLPLALALRPHLRTT
;
A
#
# COMPACT_ATOMS: atom_id res chain seq x y z
N MET A 1 -10.54 -20.13 1.19
CA MET A 1 -10.22 -19.10 0.18
C MET A 1 -11.01 -17.81 0.43
N TRP A 2 -12.34 -17.82 0.35
CA TRP A 2 -13.19 -16.63 0.51
C TRP A 2 -12.91 -15.82 1.80
N LEU A 3 -12.81 -16.49 2.94
CA LEU A 3 -12.50 -15.82 4.21
C LEU A 3 -11.17 -15.07 4.20
N SER A 4 -10.13 -15.65 3.60
CA SER A 4 -8.83 -14.97 3.45
C SER A 4 -8.94 -13.77 2.52
N CYS A 5 -9.73 -13.86 1.45
CA CYS A 5 -9.99 -12.76 0.54
C CYS A 5 -10.78 -11.63 1.22
N THR A 6 -11.86 -11.95 1.95
CA THR A 6 -12.65 -10.96 2.69
C THR A 6 -11.81 -10.25 3.74
N ALA A 7 -11.02 -11.00 4.50
CA ALA A 7 -10.10 -10.41 5.49
C ALA A 7 -9.06 -9.50 4.82
N HIS A 8 -8.50 -9.91 3.68
CA HIS A 8 -7.54 -9.10 2.94
C HIS A 8 -8.15 -7.81 2.40
N ALA A 9 -9.32 -7.90 1.78
CA ALA A 9 -10.05 -6.73 1.30
C ALA A 9 -10.35 -5.74 2.45
N LEU A 10 -10.77 -6.24 3.62
CA LEU A 10 -11.03 -5.40 4.78
C LEU A 10 -9.75 -4.69 5.27
N HIS A 11 -8.65 -5.43 5.45
CA HIS A 11 -7.41 -4.86 5.99
C HIS A 11 -6.74 -3.87 5.04
N ASP A 12 -6.70 -4.18 3.74
CA ASP A 12 -6.19 -3.26 2.73
C ASP A 12 -7.07 -2.02 2.60
N GLY A 13 -8.39 -2.21 2.68
CA GLY A 13 -9.33 -1.11 2.73
C GLY A 13 -9.17 -0.24 3.99
N TYR A 14 -8.97 -0.83 5.16
CA TYR A 14 -8.65 -0.11 6.40
C TYR A 14 -7.38 0.74 6.26
N THR A 15 -6.35 0.18 5.62
CA THR A 15 -5.10 0.89 5.37
C THR A 15 -5.31 2.15 4.53
N ASP A 16 -6.11 2.05 3.49
CA ASP A 16 -6.20 3.10 2.47
C ASP A 16 -7.40 4.05 2.65
N MET A 17 -8.42 3.68 3.46
CA MET A 17 -9.48 4.62 3.84
C MET A 17 -8.97 5.79 4.68
N ILE A 18 -7.79 5.67 5.31
CA ILE A 18 -7.15 6.76 6.06
C ILE A 18 -6.99 8.00 5.15
N TYR A 19 -6.62 7.82 3.87
CA TYR A 19 -6.45 8.94 2.94
C TYR A 19 -7.73 9.76 2.75
N ALA A 20 -8.90 9.12 2.76
CA ALA A 20 -10.19 9.80 2.67
C ALA A 20 -10.56 10.55 3.96
N LEU A 21 -10.00 10.13 5.11
CA LEU A 21 -10.23 10.74 6.42
C LEU A 21 -9.29 11.92 6.71
N LEU A 22 -8.11 11.97 6.08
CA LEU A 22 -7.12 13.02 6.35
C LEU A 22 -7.70 14.45 6.23
N PRO A 23 -8.47 14.83 5.17
CA PRO A 23 -9.06 16.16 5.08
C PRO A 23 -10.12 16.45 6.16
N VAL A 24 -10.80 15.41 6.64
CA VAL A 24 -11.79 15.51 7.71
C VAL A 24 -11.09 15.79 9.04
N TRP A 25 -10.06 15.04 9.36
CA TRP A 25 -9.24 15.23 10.57
C TRP A 25 -8.47 16.55 10.55
N GLN A 26 -8.01 16.99 9.35
CA GLN A 26 -7.43 18.31 9.20
C GLN A 26 -8.38 19.41 9.68
N THR A 27 -9.61 19.36 9.21
CA THR A 27 -10.62 20.38 9.53
C THR A 27 -11.07 20.29 10.99
N GLU A 28 -11.26 19.06 11.52
CA GLU A 28 -11.73 18.83 12.89
C GLU A 28 -10.71 19.26 13.95
N PHE A 29 -9.41 18.94 13.73
CA PHE A 29 -8.37 19.14 14.74
C PHE A 29 -7.38 20.25 14.39
N GLY A 30 -7.56 20.98 13.28
CA GLY A 30 -6.65 22.03 12.83
C GLY A 30 -5.24 21.52 12.53
N LEU A 31 -5.10 20.31 11.97
CA LEU A 31 -3.81 19.64 11.81
C LEU A 31 -3.03 20.17 10.60
N SER A 32 -1.71 20.28 10.76
CA SER A 32 -0.78 20.50 9.66
C SER A 32 -0.66 19.24 8.78
N TYR A 33 -0.14 19.38 7.57
CA TYR A 33 0.12 18.22 6.67
C TYR A 33 1.13 17.25 7.28
N GLY A 34 2.14 17.76 7.99
CA GLY A 34 3.10 16.95 8.73
C GLY A 34 2.42 16.10 9.81
N ALA A 35 1.51 16.68 10.60
CA ALA A 35 0.75 15.94 11.61
C ALA A 35 -0.15 14.86 10.99
N LEU A 36 -0.82 15.15 9.88
CA LEU A 36 -1.64 14.19 9.15
C LEU A 36 -0.79 13.04 8.58
N ALA A 37 0.38 13.37 8.04
CA ALA A 37 1.31 12.36 7.53
C ALA A 37 1.87 11.47 8.66
N ILE A 38 2.09 12.01 9.86
CA ILE A 38 2.45 11.22 11.05
C ILE A 38 1.34 10.23 11.40
N LEU A 39 0.06 10.61 11.36
CA LEU A 39 -1.05 9.68 11.59
C LEU A 39 -0.97 8.46 10.64
N ARG A 40 -0.76 8.72 9.35
CA ARG A 40 -0.61 7.65 8.35
C ARG A 40 0.67 6.84 8.58
N GLY A 41 1.77 7.52 8.94
CA GLY A 41 3.06 6.93 9.27
C GLY A 41 3.00 6.01 10.50
N VAL A 42 2.28 6.40 11.55
CA VAL A 42 2.08 5.60 12.76
C VAL A 42 1.35 4.29 12.43
N TYR A 43 0.26 4.35 11.66
CA TYR A 43 -0.44 3.15 11.21
C TYR A 43 0.48 2.22 10.42
N ALA A 44 1.14 2.75 9.38
CA ALA A 44 2.00 1.97 8.50
C ALA A 44 3.24 1.42 9.21
N GLY A 45 3.87 2.23 10.06
CA GLY A 45 5.04 1.84 10.83
C GLY A 45 4.73 0.75 11.84
N THR A 46 3.61 0.85 12.56
CA THR A 46 3.17 -0.17 13.51
C THR A 46 2.82 -1.47 12.78
N MET A 47 2.10 -1.39 11.66
CA MET A 47 1.80 -2.54 10.83
C MET A 47 3.07 -3.23 10.35
N ALA A 48 4.05 -2.49 9.86
CA ALA A 48 5.30 -3.03 9.34
C ALA A 48 6.14 -3.72 10.42
N THR A 49 6.33 -3.06 11.56
CA THR A 49 7.20 -3.55 12.64
C THR A 49 6.65 -4.78 13.34
N LEU A 50 5.31 -4.92 13.41
CA LEU A 50 4.66 -6.05 14.09
C LEU A 50 4.40 -7.25 13.19
N GLN A 51 4.73 -7.24 11.89
CA GLN A 51 4.57 -8.41 11.01
C GLN A 51 5.39 -9.63 11.47
N LEU A 52 6.65 -9.42 11.88
CA LEU A 52 7.49 -10.51 12.40
C LEU A 52 7.00 -11.07 13.73
N PRO A 53 6.66 -10.25 14.74
CA PRO A 53 5.96 -10.71 15.95
C PRO A 53 4.67 -11.47 15.66
N ALA A 54 3.84 -11.00 14.72
CA ALA A 54 2.60 -11.68 14.33
C ALA A 54 2.86 -13.13 13.84
N GLY A 55 3.91 -13.32 13.05
CA GLY A 55 4.33 -14.66 12.63
C GLY A 55 4.74 -15.57 13.79
N ARG A 56 5.40 -15.02 14.83
CA ARG A 56 5.73 -15.77 16.06
C ARG A 56 4.49 -16.15 16.87
N LEU A 57 3.55 -15.21 17.01
CA LEU A 57 2.26 -15.47 17.68
C LEU A 57 1.47 -16.55 16.97
N ALA A 58 1.43 -16.55 15.64
CA ALA A 58 0.74 -17.58 14.87
C ALA A 58 1.35 -18.98 15.04
N ARG A 59 2.67 -19.08 15.24
CA ARG A 59 3.30 -20.38 15.59
C ARG A 59 2.87 -20.87 16.97
N LYS A 60 2.67 -19.96 17.94
CA LYS A 60 2.26 -20.32 19.32
C LYS A 60 0.76 -20.59 19.41
N PHE A 61 -0.08 -19.70 18.90
CA PHE A 61 -1.53 -19.74 19.09
C PHE A 61 -2.32 -20.25 17.87
N GLY A 62 -1.65 -20.47 16.74
CA GLY A 62 -2.26 -20.88 15.48
C GLY A 62 -2.69 -19.71 14.61
N THR A 63 -2.71 -19.94 13.28
CA THR A 63 -3.02 -18.93 12.28
C THR A 63 -4.42 -18.34 12.45
N ARG A 64 -5.44 -19.20 12.71
CA ARG A 64 -6.84 -18.78 12.87
C ARG A 64 -7.01 -17.78 14.02
N ALA A 65 -6.55 -18.14 15.22
CA ALA A 65 -6.68 -17.28 16.40
C ALA A 65 -5.95 -15.95 16.22
N THR A 66 -4.73 -15.99 15.68
CA THR A 66 -3.92 -14.79 15.45
C THR A 66 -4.55 -13.86 14.43
N LEU A 67 -5.10 -14.38 13.32
CA LEU A 67 -5.82 -13.59 12.32
C LEU A 67 -7.11 -12.99 12.90
N ALA A 68 -7.90 -13.77 13.64
CA ALA A 68 -9.14 -13.28 14.25
C ALA A 68 -8.87 -12.16 15.25
N VAL A 69 -7.88 -12.34 16.16
CA VAL A 69 -7.49 -11.32 17.14
C VAL A 69 -6.91 -10.09 16.45
N GLY A 70 -6.06 -10.27 15.42
CA GLY A 70 -5.52 -9.16 14.65
C GLY A 70 -6.61 -8.35 13.95
N THR A 71 -7.59 -9.02 13.31
CA THR A 71 -8.72 -8.35 12.66
C THR A 71 -9.59 -7.61 13.69
N LEU A 72 -9.84 -8.23 14.86
CA LEU A 72 -10.56 -7.58 15.95
C LEU A 72 -9.83 -6.33 16.45
N LEU A 73 -8.51 -6.42 16.69
CA LEU A 73 -7.71 -5.26 17.13
C LEU A 73 -7.71 -4.15 16.08
N ALA A 74 -7.62 -4.50 14.79
CA ALA A 74 -7.71 -3.51 13.72
C ALA A 74 -9.05 -2.77 13.75
N ALA A 75 -10.16 -3.50 13.92
CA ALA A 75 -11.50 -2.93 14.03
C ALA A 75 -11.65 -2.05 15.29
N LEU A 76 -11.21 -2.54 16.46
CA LEU A 76 -11.26 -1.78 17.71
C LEU A 76 -10.39 -0.52 17.68
N GLY A 77 -9.27 -0.53 16.95
CA GLY A 77 -8.48 0.66 16.69
C GLY A 77 -9.28 1.75 15.98
N TYR A 78 -10.07 1.40 14.96
CA TYR A 78 -10.96 2.36 14.30
C TYR A 78 -12.15 2.78 15.18
N ALA A 79 -12.69 1.89 16.02
CA ALA A 79 -13.69 2.28 17.01
C ALA A 79 -13.11 3.31 17.99
N ALA A 80 -11.89 3.08 18.48
CA ALA A 80 -11.16 4.01 19.36
C ALA A 80 -10.87 5.35 18.67
N ALA A 81 -10.51 5.34 17.37
CA ALA A 81 -10.37 6.57 16.60
C ALA A 81 -11.67 7.38 16.56
N GLY A 82 -12.82 6.70 16.47
CA GLY A 82 -14.15 7.33 16.49
C GLY A 82 -14.53 8.04 17.81
N ILE A 83 -13.90 7.68 18.93
CA ILE A 83 -14.10 8.36 20.22
C ILE A 83 -12.97 9.34 20.55
N SER A 84 -11.93 9.39 19.73
CA SER A 84 -10.77 10.25 19.98
C SER A 84 -11.10 11.73 19.79
N GLY A 85 -10.66 12.55 20.75
CA GLY A 85 -10.77 14.02 20.71
C GLY A 85 -9.44 14.73 20.47
N THR A 86 -8.34 14.00 20.29
CA THR A 86 -6.99 14.58 20.18
C THR A 86 -6.16 13.86 19.14
N LEU A 87 -5.10 14.56 18.63
CA LEU A 87 -4.11 13.97 17.75
C LEU A 87 -3.44 12.73 18.37
N LEU A 88 -3.07 12.82 19.65
CA LEU A 88 -2.45 11.70 20.36
C LEU A 88 -3.38 10.48 20.43
N GLY A 89 -4.67 10.73 20.73
CA GLY A 89 -5.68 9.67 20.75
C GLY A 89 -5.84 9.01 19.39
N LEU A 90 -5.86 9.79 18.30
CA LEU A 90 -5.85 9.24 16.93
C LEU A 90 -4.59 8.42 16.65
N CYS A 91 -3.40 8.91 17.05
CA CYS A 91 -2.15 8.15 16.89
C CYS A 91 -2.20 6.79 17.59
N VAL A 92 -2.65 6.77 18.85
CA VAL A 92 -2.78 5.51 19.63
C VAL A 92 -3.79 4.57 18.96
N ALA A 93 -4.95 5.08 18.58
CA ALA A 93 -5.99 4.32 17.91
C ALA A 93 -5.50 3.71 16.58
N LEU A 94 -4.80 4.49 15.76
CA LEU A 94 -4.22 4.03 14.50
C LEU A 94 -3.04 3.07 14.72
N ALA A 95 -2.26 3.24 15.79
CA ALA A 95 -1.23 2.27 16.17
C ALA A 95 -1.84 0.90 16.53
N ILE A 96 -2.94 0.89 17.30
CA ILE A 96 -3.68 -0.35 17.62
C ILE A 96 -4.20 -0.99 16.34
N SER A 97 -4.82 -0.20 15.46
CA SER A 97 -5.35 -0.70 14.19
C SER A 97 -4.27 -1.24 13.27
N GLY A 98 -3.15 -0.51 13.11
CA GLY A 98 -2.00 -0.96 12.34
C GLY A 98 -1.36 -2.24 12.91
N GLY A 99 -1.27 -2.32 14.25
CA GLY A 99 -0.81 -3.51 14.97
C GLY A 99 -1.68 -4.73 14.69
N GLY A 100 -3.00 -4.58 14.71
CA GLY A 100 -3.94 -5.62 14.31
C GLY A 100 -3.77 -6.05 12.85
N SER A 101 -3.63 -5.08 11.95
CA SER A 101 -3.45 -5.31 10.51
C SER A 101 -2.12 -5.99 10.15
N SER A 102 -1.12 -5.93 11.02
CA SER A 102 0.18 -6.60 10.83
C SER A 102 0.08 -8.10 10.64
N THR A 103 -1.00 -8.72 11.15
CA THR A 103 -1.21 -10.18 11.09
C THR A 103 -1.61 -10.64 9.69
N GLN A 104 -2.25 -9.78 8.90
CA GLN A 104 -2.97 -10.18 7.68
C GLN A 104 -2.03 -10.71 6.57
N HIS A 105 -1.08 -9.88 6.11
CA HIS A 105 -0.26 -10.25 4.96
C HIS A 105 0.55 -11.53 5.18
N PRO A 106 1.35 -11.67 6.26
CA PRO A 106 2.18 -12.86 6.42
C PRO A 106 1.36 -14.14 6.70
N LEU A 107 0.24 -14.02 7.40
CA LEU A 107 -0.50 -15.21 7.83
C LEU A 107 -1.51 -15.69 6.80
N ALA A 108 -2.27 -14.78 6.17
CA ALA A 108 -3.29 -15.17 5.22
C ALA A 108 -2.68 -15.62 3.88
N SER A 109 -1.68 -14.90 3.34
CA SER A 109 -0.97 -15.35 2.13
C SER A 109 -0.23 -16.67 2.36
N GLY A 110 0.41 -16.82 3.51
CA GLY A 110 1.05 -18.07 3.92
C GLY A 110 0.05 -19.22 4.08
N ALA A 111 -1.16 -18.95 4.57
CA ALA A 111 -2.24 -19.93 4.67
C ALA A 111 -2.71 -20.40 3.28
N VAL A 112 -2.95 -19.45 2.34
CA VAL A 112 -3.29 -19.76 0.96
C VAL A 112 -2.19 -20.59 0.30
N SER A 113 -0.93 -20.20 0.44
CA SER A 113 0.21 -20.95 -0.12
C SER A 113 0.30 -22.37 0.40
N ARG A 114 0.06 -22.59 1.70
CA ARG A 114 0.08 -23.94 2.29
C ARG A 114 -1.06 -24.81 1.82
N VAL A 115 -2.27 -24.25 1.71
CA VAL A 115 -3.46 -25.03 1.30
C VAL A 115 -3.39 -25.47 -0.15
N TYR A 116 -2.88 -24.60 -1.04
CA TYR A 116 -2.86 -24.86 -2.48
C TYR A 116 -1.50 -25.37 -3.00
N GLY A 117 -0.43 -25.35 -2.19
CA GLY A 117 0.88 -25.92 -2.52
C GLY A 117 1.40 -25.41 -3.87
N ARG A 118 1.74 -26.33 -4.79
CA ARG A 118 2.24 -26.00 -6.13
C ARG A 118 1.24 -25.24 -6.99
N ASN A 119 -0.05 -25.34 -6.70
CA ASN A 119 -1.13 -24.67 -7.43
C ASN A 119 -1.52 -23.32 -6.79
N ALA A 120 -0.73 -22.77 -5.86
CA ALA A 120 -1.03 -21.57 -5.11
C ALA A 120 -1.04 -20.27 -5.96
N ARG A 121 -0.43 -20.26 -7.15
CA ARG A 121 -0.29 -19.05 -7.98
C ARG A 121 -1.62 -18.39 -8.32
N GLY A 122 -2.60 -19.13 -8.81
CA GLY A 122 -3.95 -18.62 -9.10
C GLY A 122 -4.68 -18.13 -7.85
N PRO A 123 -4.82 -18.95 -6.80
CA PRO A 123 -5.38 -18.52 -5.52
C PRO A 123 -4.72 -17.29 -4.90
N LEU A 124 -3.40 -17.15 -4.95
CA LEU A 124 -2.69 -15.95 -4.48
C LEU A 124 -2.99 -14.72 -5.33
N SER A 125 -3.18 -14.88 -6.65
CA SER A 125 -3.59 -13.78 -7.52
C SER A 125 -4.99 -13.27 -7.16
N ILE A 126 -5.95 -14.18 -6.90
CA ILE A 126 -7.31 -13.83 -6.46
C ILE A 126 -7.25 -13.16 -5.06
N TYR A 127 -6.43 -13.68 -4.16
CA TYR A 127 -6.19 -13.10 -2.84
C TYR A 127 -5.67 -11.65 -2.96
N ASN A 128 -4.64 -11.42 -3.78
CA ASN A 128 -4.08 -10.08 -4.00
C ASN A 128 -5.09 -9.13 -4.64
N PHE A 129 -5.84 -9.60 -5.63
CA PHE A 129 -6.90 -8.81 -6.26
C PHE A 129 -8.00 -8.41 -5.27
N SER A 130 -8.35 -9.29 -4.31
CA SER A 130 -9.32 -8.94 -3.26
C SER A 130 -8.84 -7.77 -2.38
N GLY A 131 -7.53 -7.67 -2.11
CA GLY A 131 -6.94 -6.52 -1.43
C GLY A 131 -7.11 -5.23 -2.24
N ASP A 132 -6.80 -5.27 -3.54
CA ASP A 132 -6.99 -4.10 -4.42
C ASP A 132 -8.46 -3.66 -4.51
N LEU A 133 -9.40 -4.60 -4.45
CA LEU A 133 -10.83 -4.30 -4.35
C LEU A 133 -11.17 -3.58 -3.04
N GLY A 134 -10.61 -4.04 -1.92
CA GLY A 134 -10.75 -3.39 -0.61
C GLY A 134 -10.23 -1.96 -0.59
N LYS A 135 -9.04 -1.74 -1.17
CA LYS A 135 -8.45 -0.39 -1.33
C LYS A 135 -9.33 0.57 -2.12
N SER A 136 -10.09 0.06 -3.08
CA SER A 136 -11.02 0.87 -3.86
C SER A 136 -12.33 1.10 -3.11
N ALA A 137 -12.87 0.06 -2.49
CA ALA A 137 -14.22 0.07 -1.92
C ALA A 137 -14.31 0.85 -0.60
N LEU A 138 -13.36 0.65 0.35
CA LEU A 138 -13.49 1.26 1.68
C LEU A 138 -13.27 2.79 1.68
N PRO A 139 -12.31 3.38 0.96
CA PRO A 139 -12.22 4.83 0.84
C PRO A 139 -13.48 5.46 0.23
N ALA A 140 -14.07 4.80 -0.78
CA ALA A 140 -15.33 5.26 -1.36
C ALA A 140 -16.49 5.14 -0.36
N ALA A 141 -16.61 4.01 0.33
CA ALA A 141 -17.66 3.78 1.32
C ALA A 141 -17.58 4.75 2.49
N ILE A 142 -16.39 4.96 3.08
CA ILE A 142 -16.23 5.89 4.21
C ILE A 142 -16.52 7.33 3.78
N SER A 143 -16.08 7.74 2.59
CA SER A 143 -16.39 9.07 2.06
C SER A 143 -17.88 9.29 1.84
N LEU A 144 -18.60 8.26 1.39
CA LEU A 144 -20.06 8.32 1.27
C LEU A 144 -20.75 8.36 2.63
N LEU A 145 -20.35 7.50 3.57
CA LEU A 145 -20.92 7.47 4.92
C LEU A 145 -20.80 8.82 5.63
N ILE A 146 -19.67 9.51 5.48
CA ILE A 146 -19.43 10.82 6.11
C ILE A 146 -20.39 11.90 5.57
N THR A 147 -21.01 11.73 4.40
CA THR A 147 -22.03 12.68 3.90
C THR A 147 -23.37 12.55 4.58
N VAL A 148 -23.68 11.39 5.16
CA VAL A 148 -24.98 11.07 5.78
C VAL A 148 -24.91 10.93 7.30
N MET A 149 -23.70 10.82 7.86
CA MET A 149 -23.48 10.72 9.31
C MET A 149 -22.15 11.35 9.71
N PRO A 150 -21.95 11.73 10.99
CA PRO A 150 -20.66 12.20 11.51
C PRO A 150 -19.57 11.15 11.27
N TRP A 151 -18.34 11.58 10.96
CA TRP A 151 -17.22 10.69 10.68
C TRP A 151 -16.92 9.68 11.79
N ARG A 152 -17.22 10.03 13.05
CA ARG A 152 -17.09 9.14 14.20
C ARG A 152 -18.01 7.93 14.09
N HIS A 153 -19.27 8.17 13.72
CA HIS A 153 -20.25 7.11 13.50
C HIS A 153 -19.92 6.27 12.29
N ALA A 154 -19.38 6.89 11.23
CA ALA A 154 -18.92 6.17 10.05
C ALA A 154 -17.76 5.21 10.41
N LEU A 155 -16.82 5.62 11.26
CA LEU A 155 -15.75 4.73 11.76
C LEU A 155 -16.30 3.58 12.60
N TRP A 156 -17.33 3.82 13.44
CA TRP A 156 -17.97 2.75 14.20
C TRP A 156 -18.68 1.76 13.29
N ALA A 157 -19.37 2.22 12.26
CA ALA A 157 -20.01 1.34 11.26
C ALA A 157 -18.98 0.43 10.58
N VAL A 158 -17.86 1.00 10.13
CA VAL A 158 -16.77 0.23 9.50
C VAL A 158 -16.10 -0.70 10.51
N SER A 159 -15.96 -0.28 11.77
CA SER A 159 -15.44 -1.12 12.87
C SER A 159 -16.36 -2.32 13.13
N ILE A 160 -17.68 -2.15 13.16
CA ILE A 160 -18.63 -3.25 13.32
C ILE A 160 -18.44 -4.29 12.21
N VAL A 161 -18.26 -3.88 10.96
CA VAL A 161 -17.95 -4.80 9.86
C VAL A 161 -16.69 -5.60 10.17
N GLY A 162 -15.64 -4.96 10.68
CA GLY A 162 -14.39 -5.63 11.08
C GLY A 162 -14.57 -6.62 12.21
N VAL A 163 -15.36 -6.27 13.22
CA VAL A 163 -15.72 -7.19 14.34
C VAL A 163 -16.46 -8.42 13.82
N LEU A 164 -17.41 -8.23 12.90
CA LEU A 164 -18.14 -9.33 12.27
C LEU A 164 -17.18 -10.24 11.46
N VAL A 165 -16.29 -9.65 10.67
CA VAL A 165 -15.28 -10.42 9.92
C VAL A 165 -14.35 -11.17 10.87
N ALA A 166 -13.91 -10.56 11.98
CA ALA A 166 -13.10 -11.24 13.00
C ALA A 166 -13.84 -12.43 13.62
N ALA A 167 -15.12 -12.27 13.94
CA ALA A 167 -15.97 -13.36 14.45
C ALA A 167 -16.12 -14.49 13.42
N VAL A 168 -16.35 -14.15 12.16
CA VAL A 168 -16.45 -15.14 11.07
C VAL A 168 -15.13 -15.90 10.88
N ILE A 169 -13.98 -15.21 10.95
CA ILE A 169 -12.66 -15.85 10.92
C ILE A 169 -12.50 -16.80 12.12
N ALA A 170 -12.85 -16.36 13.33
CA ALA A 170 -12.73 -17.14 14.54
C ALA A 170 -13.57 -18.43 14.50
N LEU A 171 -14.76 -18.38 13.92
CA LEU A 171 -15.70 -19.47 13.88
C LEU A 171 -15.46 -20.42 12.69
N PHE A 172 -15.19 -19.89 11.51
CA PHE A 172 -15.26 -20.64 10.26
C PHE A 172 -13.91 -20.84 9.54
N LEU A 173 -12.83 -20.13 9.93
CA LEU A 173 -11.53 -20.40 9.29
C LEU A 173 -11.01 -21.77 9.78
N PRO A 174 -10.71 -22.72 8.89
CA PRO A 174 -10.14 -24.02 9.30
C PRO A 174 -8.81 -23.84 10.03
N SER A 175 -8.55 -24.69 11.01
CA SER A 175 -7.22 -24.77 11.62
C SER A 175 -6.23 -25.30 10.59
N ILE A 176 -5.30 -24.43 10.18
CA ILE A 176 -4.26 -24.81 9.23
C ILE A 176 -3.12 -25.49 9.98
N PRO A 177 -2.69 -26.71 9.59
CA PRO A 177 -1.58 -27.39 10.24
C PRO A 177 -0.35 -26.49 10.35
N ARG A 178 0.35 -26.59 11.49
CA ARG A 178 1.63 -25.91 11.72
C ARG A 178 2.66 -26.55 10.80
N GLY A 179 2.93 -25.95 9.65
CA GLY A 179 4.01 -26.37 8.77
C GLY A 179 5.22 -25.49 8.96
N ASP A 180 6.39 -26.07 9.03
CA ASP A 180 7.63 -25.31 8.85
C ASP A 180 7.58 -24.63 7.50
N SER A 181 7.94 -23.34 7.49
CA SER A 181 8.05 -22.56 6.26
C SER A 181 9.25 -23.11 5.46
N SER A 182 9.06 -24.21 4.76
CA SER A 182 9.97 -24.55 3.67
C SER A 182 9.70 -23.53 2.56
N MET A 183 10.43 -22.41 2.61
CA MET A 183 10.50 -21.51 1.47
C MET A 183 10.92 -22.32 0.28
N GLN A 184 10.06 -22.33 -0.73
CA GLN A 184 10.31 -23.02 -2.00
C GLN A 184 11.68 -22.58 -2.52
N LYS A 185 12.61 -23.53 -2.67
CA LYS A 185 13.87 -23.31 -3.38
C LYS A 185 13.53 -22.80 -4.78
N ALA A 186 13.75 -21.52 -5.00
CA ALA A 186 13.68 -20.93 -6.33
C ALA A 186 14.63 -21.70 -7.26
N SER A 187 14.19 -21.96 -8.48
CA SER A 187 14.97 -22.62 -9.52
C SER A 187 16.32 -21.93 -9.67
N ARG A 188 17.39 -22.74 -9.80
CA ARG A 188 18.76 -22.30 -10.04
C ARG A 188 18.84 -21.54 -11.37
N GLN A 189 18.61 -20.23 -11.35
CA GLN A 189 19.00 -19.35 -12.44
C GLN A 189 20.39 -18.78 -12.11
N HIS A 190 21.30 -18.82 -13.06
CA HIS A 190 22.61 -18.18 -12.97
C HIS A 190 22.38 -16.67 -12.79
N SER A 191 22.65 -16.13 -11.63
CA SER A 191 22.48 -14.72 -11.31
C SER A 191 23.84 -14.01 -11.37
N ASN A 192 23.86 -12.82 -11.93
CA ASN A 192 25.01 -11.92 -11.90
C ASN A 192 24.98 -11.19 -10.54
N ASP A 193 25.93 -11.46 -9.65
CA ASP A 193 25.98 -10.80 -8.33
C ASP A 193 26.52 -9.37 -8.49
N SER A 194 25.63 -8.42 -8.76
CA SER A 194 25.95 -7.01 -8.93
C SER A 194 25.48 -6.18 -7.73
N ARG A 195 26.36 -5.92 -6.77
CA ARG A 195 26.05 -5.10 -5.60
C ARG A 195 25.60 -3.68 -5.98
N SER A 196 26.27 -3.07 -6.98
CA SER A 196 25.91 -1.73 -7.47
C SER A 196 24.55 -1.74 -8.17
N GLY A 197 24.28 -2.77 -9.01
CA GLY A 197 22.97 -2.95 -9.63
C GLY A 197 21.85 -3.13 -8.62
N PHE A 198 22.07 -3.95 -7.57
CA PHE A 198 21.09 -4.11 -6.50
C PHE A 198 20.88 -2.82 -5.72
N SER A 199 21.93 -2.05 -5.41
CA SER A 199 21.80 -0.76 -4.71
C SER A 199 20.99 0.25 -5.53
N LEU A 200 21.19 0.32 -6.85
CA LEU A 200 20.39 1.16 -7.74
C LEU A 200 18.93 0.71 -7.77
N LEU A 201 18.68 -0.60 -7.94
CA LEU A 201 17.33 -1.17 -7.90
C LEU A 201 16.61 -0.87 -6.58
N PHE A 202 17.30 -1.02 -5.46
CA PHE A 202 16.81 -0.70 -4.13
C PHE A 202 16.42 0.77 -4.00
N THR A 203 17.29 1.69 -4.45
CA THR A 203 17.02 3.14 -4.43
C THR A 203 15.81 3.49 -5.30
N ILE A 204 15.71 2.90 -6.49
CA ILE A 204 14.54 3.07 -7.38
C ILE A 204 13.27 2.60 -6.66
N GLY A 205 13.28 1.44 -6.02
CA GLY A 205 12.11 0.92 -5.29
C GLY A 205 11.70 1.78 -4.09
N VAL A 206 12.68 2.35 -3.37
CA VAL A 206 12.44 3.31 -2.28
C VAL A 206 11.78 4.58 -2.81
N LEU A 207 12.28 5.15 -3.92
CA LEU A 207 11.73 6.36 -4.53
C LEU A 207 10.35 6.11 -5.16
N ASP A 208 10.14 5.02 -5.90
CA ASP A 208 8.82 4.61 -6.42
C ASP A 208 7.77 4.57 -5.29
N THR A 209 8.12 3.94 -4.17
CA THR A 209 7.22 3.88 -3.02
C THR A 209 7.00 5.26 -2.39
N ALA A 210 8.03 6.11 -2.34
CA ALA A 210 7.90 7.48 -1.84
C ALA A 210 6.94 8.30 -2.70
N VAL A 211 7.05 8.22 -4.02
CA VAL A 211 6.14 8.90 -4.96
C VAL A 211 4.69 8.47 -4.73
N ARG A 212 4.46 7.16 -4.68
CA ARG A 212 3.12 6.60 -4.50
C ARG A 212 2.48 7.03 -3.19
N MET A 213 3.18 6.87 -2.07
CA MET A 213 2.63 7.20 -0.75
C MET A 213 2.51 8.71 -0.53
N GLY A 214 3.45 9.49 -1.08
CA GLY A 214 3.39 10.94 -1.09
C GLY A 214 2.16 11.44 -1.86
N LEU A 215 1.97 10.98 -3.10
CA LEU A 215 0.82 11.36 -3.90
C LEU A 215 -0.50 11.00 -3.23
N LEU A 216 -0.67 9.76 -2.76
CA LEU A 216 -1.90 9.32 -2.11
C LEU A 216 -2.23 10.16 -0.86
N THR A 217 -1.20 10.63 -0.14
CA THR A 217 -1.39 11.51 1.02
C THR A 217 -1.91 12.89 0.61
N PHE A 218 -1.40 13.46 -0.50
CA PHE A 218 -1.76 14.82 -0.93
C PHE A 218 -2.92 14.88 -1.91
N LEU A 219 -3.25 13.80 -2.61
CA LEU A 219 -4.30 13.79 -3.63
C LEU A 219 -5.67 14.29 -3.11
N PRO A 220 -6.16 13.88 -1.92
CA PRO A 220 -7.42 14.39 -1.38
C PRO A 220 -7.39 15.91 -1.19
N PHE A 221 -6.27 16.45 -0.71
CA PHE A 221 -6.11 17.90 -0.49
C PHE A 221 -5.98 18.67 -1.80
N LEU A 222 -5.22 18.14 -2.76
CA LEU A 222 -5.11 18.72 -4.10
C LEU A 222 -6.47 18.81 -4.78
N LEU A 223 -7.27 17.76 -4.72
CA LEU A 223 -8.61 17.75 -5.29
C LEU A 223 -9.57 18.68 -4.51
N LYS A 224 -9.38 18.81 -3.18
CA LYS A 224 -10.15 19.77 -2.36
C LYS A 224 -9.91 21.22 -2.79
N THR A 225 -8.69 21.60 -3.20
CA THR A 225 -8.42 22.93 -3.77
C THR A 225 -9.16 23.18 -5.10
N LYS A 226 -9.58 22.11 -5.79
CA LYS A 226 -10.36 22.15 -7.04
C LYS A 226 -11.88 22.07 -6.80
N GLY A 227 -12.32 22.07 -5.53
CA GLY A 227 -13.74 22.05 -5.17
C GLY A 227 -14.39 20.67 -5.15
N ILE A 228 -13.59 19.58 -5.02
CA ILE A 228 -14.18 18.23 -4.89
C ILE A 228 -15.01 18.12 -3.62
N SER A 229 -16.15 17.44 -3.68
CA SER A 229 -16.94 17.09 -2.51
C SER A 229 -16.31 15.92 -1.71
N GLN A 230 -16.67 15.80 -0.44
CA GLN A 230 -16.16 14.71 0.41
C GLN A 230 -16.51 13.33 -0.16
N SER A 231 -17.73 13.14 -0.68
CA SER A 231 -18.13 11.87 -1.30
C SER A 231 -17.30 11.54 -2.55
N MET A 232 -17.00 12.52 -3.38
CA MET A 232 -16.18 12.33 -4.57
C MET A 232 -14.70 12.09 -4.26
N THR A 233 -14.20 12.51 -3.09
CA THR A 233 -12.82 12.20 -2.67
C THR A 233 -12.57 10.70 -2.60
N GLY A 234 -13.49 9.96 -2.02
CA GLY A 234 -13.40 8.49 -1.98
C GLY A 234 -13.48 7.86 -3.38
N THR A 235 -14.33 8.41 -4.26
CA THR A 235 -14.40 7.99 -5.67
C THR A 235 -13.07 8.24 -6.39
N ALA A 236 -12.43 9.39 -6.15
CA ALA A 236 -11.12 9.71 -6.72
C ALA A 236 -10.05 8.67 -6.29
N LEU A 237 -9.99 8.34 -5.01
CA LEU A 237 -9.09 7.31 -4.49
C LEU A 237 -9.41 5.93 -5.11
N ALA A 238 -10.70 5.56 -5.19
CA ALA A 238 -11.13 4.32 -5.82
C ALA A 238 -10.67 4.23 -7.28
N LEU A 239 -10.79 5.31 -8.05
CA LEU A 239 -10.32 5.38 -9.45
C LEU A 239 -8.81 5.13 -9.55
N VAL A 240 -8.00 5.73 -8.65
CA VAL A 240 -6.55 5.47 -8.60
C VAL A 240 -6.26 4.01 -8.26
N PHE A 241 -6.94 3.42 -7.29
CA PHE A 241 -6.71 2.02 -6.90
C PHE A 241 -7.18 1.01 -7.95
N ILE A 242 -8.32 1.25 -8.61
CA ILE A 242 -8.79 0.43 -9.75
C ILE A 242 -7.78 0.50 -10.90
N GLY A 243 -7.34 1.71 -11.24
CA GLY A 243 -6.28 1.90 -12.22
C GLY A 243 -4.99 1.16 -11.82
N GLY A 244 -4.60 1.26 -10.55
CA GLY A 244 -3.44 0.57 -10.01
C GLY A 244 -3.51 -0.95 -10.11
N ALA A 245 -4.68 -1.54 -9.84
CA ALA A 245 -4.90 -2.97 -10.04
C ALA A 245 -4.71 -3.38 -11.51
N ALA A 246 -5.29 -2.61 -12.44
CA ALA A 246 -5.10 -2.82 -13.88
C ALA A 246 -3.63 -2.64 -14.30
N GLY A 247 -2.95 -1.63 -13.74
CA GLY A 247 -1.55 -1.32 -14.01
C GLY A 247 -0.59 -2.45 -13.67
N LYS A 248 -0.83 -3.19 -12.60
CA LYS A 248 -0.02 -4.36 -12.22
C LYS A 248 0.00 -5.43 -13.31
N PHE A 249 -1.14 -5.69 -13.96
CA PHE A 249 -1.23 -6.64 -15.07
C PHE A 249 -0.56 -6.07 -16.33
N LEU A 250 -0.86 -4.80 -16.64
CA LEU A 250 -0.33 -4.13 -17.84
C LEU A 250 1.20 -4.05 -17.80
N CYS A 251 1.78 -3.70 -16.65
CA CYS A 251 3.22 -3.54 -16.50
C CYS A 251 3.96 -4.88 -16.47
N GLY A 252 3.34 -5.96 -16.00
CA GLY A 252 3.88 -7.31 -16.16
C GLY A 252 4.01 -7.69 -17.64
N TRP A 253 3.01 -7.37 -18.47
CA TRP A 253 3.04 -7.58 -19.91
C TRP A 253 4.03 -6.63 -20.62
N LEU A 254 4.05 -5.35 -20.21
CA LEU A 254 4.96 -4.35 -20.77
C LEU A 254 6.42 -4.70 -20.47
N GLY A 255 6.72 -5.13 -19.24
CA GLY A 255 8.06 -5.57 -18.83
C GLY A 255 8.59 -6.72 -19.66
N ALA A 256 7.72 -7.64 -20.10
CA ALA A 256 8.10 -8.73 -20.99
C ALA A 256 8.40 -8.26 -22.43
N ARG A 257 7.89 -7.09 -22.87
CA ARG A 257 8.06 -6.58 -24.23
C ARG A 257 9.15 -5.53 -24.38
N VAL A 258 9.19 -4.56 -23.46
CA VAL A 258 10.12 -3.41 -23.52
C VAL A 258 11.23 -3.48 -22.48
N GLY A 259 11.24 -4.56 -21.68
CA GLY A 259 12.19 -4.77 -20.61
C GLY A 259 11.98 -3.88 -19.40
N VAL A 260 12.80 -4.08 -18.37
CA VAL A 260 12.71 -3.38 -17.07
C VAL A 260 12.84 -1.87 -17.25
N ILE A 261 13.88 -1.43 -17.95
CA ILE A 261 14.19 0.00 -18.10
C ILE A 261 13.09 0.72 -18.87
N GLY A 262 12.64 0.16 -20.01
CA GLY A 262 11.55 0.75 -20.79
C GLY A 262 10.26 0.88 -19.98
N THR A 263 9.96 -0.12 -19.15
CA THR A 263 8.78 -0.08 -18.26
C THR A 263 8.92 1.00 -17.19
N VAL A 264 10.07 1.09 -16.51
CA VAL A 264 10.33 2.13 -15.49
C VAL A 264 10.21 3.53 -16.11
N PHE A 265 10.77 3.74 -17.31
CA PHE A 265 10.63 5.02 -18.01
C PHE A 265 9.17 5.37 -18.33
N ALA A 266 8.41 4.41 -18.84
CA ALA A 266 6.99 4.62 -19.16
C ALA A 266 6.17 4.91 -17.90
N THR A 267 6.39 4.15 -16.82
CA THR A 267 5.61 4.29 -15.59
C THR A 267 5.99 5.51 -14.76
N GLU A 268 7.28 5.75 -14.50
CA GLU A 268 7.71 6.89 -13.69
C GLU A 268 7.57 8.21 -14.46
N GLY A 269 7.95 8.24 -15.73
CA GLY A 269 7.73 9.39 -16.60
C GLY A 269 6.24 9.69 -16.78
N GLY A 270 5.43 8.66 -17.01
CA GLY A 270 3.97 8.76 -17.08
C GLY A 270 3.36 9.23 -15.76
N THR A 271 3.82 8.72 -14.62
CA THR A 271 3.40 9.16 -13.29
C THR A 271 3.69 10.64 -13.09
N ALA A 272 4.90 11.11 -13.37
CA ALA A 272 5.25 12.52 -13.24
C ALA A 272 4.40 13.41 -14.14
N ALA A 273 4.24 13.05 -15.41
CA ALA A 273 3.42 13.80 -16.36
C ALA A 273 1.95 13.88 -15.93
N LEU A 274 1.39 12.76 -15.45
CA LEU A 274 0.00 12.70 -14.99
C LEU A 274 -0.21 13.44 -13.67
N ILE A 275 0.75 13.41 -12.73
CA ILE A 275 0.71 14.23 -11.51
C ILE A 275 0.65 15.71 -11.91
N LEU A 276 1.52 16.18 -12.80
CA LEU A 276 1.50 17.57 -13.28
C LEU A 276 0.19 17.88 -14.00
N ALA A 277 -0.32 16.98 -14.84
CA ALA A 277 -1.61 17.18 -15.49
C ALA A 277 -2.75 17.30 -14.46
N VAL A 278 -2.80 16.46 -13.43
CA VAL A 278 -3.80 16.54 -12.36
C VAL A 278 -3.67 17.84 -11.57
N ILE A 279 -2.45 18.39 -11.37
CA ILE A 279 -2.25 19.69 -10.70
C ILE A 279 -2.89 20.83 -11.51
N TYR A 280 -2.66 20.89 -12.82
CA TYR A 280 -3.02 22.07 -13.64
C TYR A 280 -4.39 21.96 -14.31
N LEU A 281 -4.92 20.77 -14.54
CA LEU A 281 -6.23 20.57 -15.15
C LEU A 281 -7.39 20.90 -14.19
N PRO A 282 -8.55 21.34 -14.69
CA PRO A 282 -9.79 21.43 -13.93
C PRO A 282 -10.21 20.06 -13.34
N LEU A 283 -11.13 20.08 -12.36
CA LEU A 283 -11.52 18.88 -11.61
C LEU A 283 -11.96 17.71 -12.50
N THR A 284 -12.87 17.96 -13.45
CA THR A 284 -13.44 16.87 -14.29
C THR A 284 -12.37 16.15 -15.12
N PRO A 285 -11.53 16.81 -15.93
CA PRO A 285 -10.48 16.10 -16.65
C PRO A 285 -9.42 15.49 -15.72
N ALA A 286 -9.13 16.12 -14.56
CA ALA A 286 -8.25 15.51 -13.57
C ALA A 286 -8.81 14.16 -13.07
N MET A 287 -10.10 14.07 -12.75
CA MET A 287 -10.77 12.84 -12.34
C MET A 287 -10.70 11.75 -13.41
N VAL A 288 -10.86 12.09 -14.68
CA VAL A 288 -10.77 11.15 -15.80
C VAL A 288 -9.36 10.55 -15.92
N LEU A 289 -8.33 11.30 -15.56
CA LEU A 289 -6.94 10.84 -15.61
C LEU A 289 -6.54 9.94 -14.43
N LEU A 290 -7.30 9.94 -13.32
CA LEU A 290 -6.92 9.19 -12.10
C LEU A 290 -6.73 7.69 -12.31
N PRO A 291 -7.55 6.96 -13.10
CA PRO A 291 -7.28 5.55 -13.36
C PRO A 291 -5.95 5.33 -14.09
N LEU A 292 -5.63 6.18 -15.07
CA LEU A 292 -4.37 6.09 -15.79
C LEU A 292 -3.19 6.43 -14.87
N LEU A 293 -3.32 7.47 -14.04
CA LEU A 293 -2.34 7.79 -13.01
C LEU A 293 -2.13 6.61 -12.05
N GLY A 294 -3.21 5.98 -11.60
CA GLY A 294 -3.16 4.79 -10.75
C GLY A 294 -2.41 3.63 -11.41
N ALA A 295 -2.65 3.41 -12.71
CA ALA A 295 -1.98 2.37 -13.48
C ALA A 295 -0.46 2.60 -13.57
N MET A 296 -0.04 3.82 -13.87
CA MET A 296 1.38 4.20 -13.90
C MET A 296 2.02 4.08 -12.51
N LEU A 297 1.37 4.65 -11.50
CA LEU A 297 1.84 4.73 -10.12
C LEU A 297 2.08 3.36 -9.45
N ASN A 298 1.32 2.34 -9.80
CA ASN A 298 1.43 1.02 -9.18
C ASN A 298 2.10 -0.03 -10.07
N GLY A 299 2.40 0.31 -11.32
CA GLY A 299 2.97 -0.62 -12.30
C GLY A 299 4.44 -0.94 -12.05
N THR A 300 5.25 0.07 -11.72
CA THR A 300 6.71 -0.03 -11.55
C THR A 300 7.10 -1.12 -10.56
N SER A 301 6.44 -1.17 -9.41
CA SER A 301 6.79 -2.10 -8.33
C SER A 301 6.81 -3.56 -8.76
N SER A 302 5.88 -3.98 -9.64
CA SER A 302 5.81 -5.37 -10.13
C SER A 302 7.06 -5.79 -10.88
N VAL A 303 7.62 -4.89 -11.68
CA VAL A 303 8.83 -5.13 -12.48
C VAL A 303 10.07 -5.09 -11.59
N LEU A 304 10.15 -4.14 -10.64
CA LEU A 304 11.30 -4.03 -9.73
C LEU A 304 11.45 -5.28 -8.86
N TYR A 305 10.35 -5.80 -8.29
CA TYR A 305 10.38 -7.04 -7.51
C TYR A 305 10.85 -8.23 -8.36
N GLY A 306 10.42 -8.32 -9.60
CA GLY A 306 10.85 -9.36 -10.55
C GLY A 306 12.34 -9.30 -10.87
N THR A 307 12.97 -8.12 -10.79
CA THR A 307 14.38 -7.89 -11.11
C THR A 307 15.35 -8.23 -9.97
N VAL A 308 14.89 -8.31 -8.72
CA VAL A 308 15.76 -8.63 -7.57
C VAL A 308 16.59 -9.90 -7.79
N PRO A 309 16.03 -11.05 -8.26
CA PRO A 309 16.81 -12.26 -8.46
C PRO A 309 17.85 -12.17 -9.60
N GLU A 310 17.69 -11.21 -10.52
CA GLU A 310 18.61 -11.04 -11.65
C GLU A 310 19.94 -10.40 -11.23
N LEU A 311 19.92 -9.64 -10.11
CA LEU A 311 21.05 -8.84 -9.61
C LEU A 311 21.72 -9.46 -8.40
N THR A 312 21.22 -10.61 -7.91
CA THR A 312 21.73 -11.24 -6.70
C THR A 312 22.02 -12.72 -6.90
N SER A 313 23.08 -13.21 -6.26
CA SER A 313 23.37 -14.65 -6.25
C SER A 313 22.26 -15.44 -5.54
N VAL A 314 22.07 -16.71 -5.92
CA VAL A 314 21.04 -17.59 -5.38
C VAL A 314 21.06 -17.62 -3.85
N ASP A 315 22.27 -17.68 -3.25
CA ASP A 315 22.45 -17.77 -1.79
C ASP A 315 22.09 -16.47 -1.06
N ARG A 316 22.06 -15.31 -1.76
CA ARG A 316 21.74 -14.00 -1.19
C ARG A 316 20.37 -13.47 -1.59
N THR A 317 19.67 -14.10 -2.51
CA THR A 317 18.39 -13.62 -3.05
C THR A 317 17.35 -13.43 -1.95
N GLU A 318 17.26 -14.34 -0.98
CA GLU A 318 16.34 -14.24 0.14
C GLU A 318 16.62 -12.98 0.99
N ARG A 319 17.90 -12.74 1.31
CA ARG A 319 18.32 -11.55 2.06
C ARG A 319 18.10 -10.27 1.26
N ALA A 320 18.30 -10.30 -0.07
CA ALA A 320 18.05 -9.19 -0.95
C ALA A 320 16.56 -8.81 -1.00
N PHE A 321 15.67 -9.80 -1.11
CA PHE A 321 14.23 -9.56 -1.00
C PHE A 321 13.85 -8.97 0.35
N ALA A 322 14.37 -9.53 1.45
CA ALA A 322 14.08 -9.00 2.78
C ALA A 322 14.52 -7.53 2.91
N LEU A 323 15.71 -7.19 2.41
CA LEU A 323 16.21 -5.82 2.42
C LEU A 323 15.37 -4.90 1.53
N PHE A 324 15.04 -5.34 0.31
CA PHE A 324 14.21 -4.58 -0.62
C PHE A 324 12.82 -4.30 -0.05
N TYR A 325 12.16 -5.30 0.53
CA TYR A 325 10.87 -5.13 1.20
C TYR A 325 10.95 -4.18 2.38
N THR A 326 11.97 -4.34 3.25
CA THR A 326 12.14 -3.47 4.41
C THR A 326 12.33 -2.01 3.98
N GLY A 327 13.16 -1.77 2.96
CA GLY A 327 13.40 -0.43 2.43
C GLY A 327 12.15 0.22 1.84
N THR A 328 11.39 -0.51 1.03
CA THR A 328 10.15 0.00 0.43
C THR A 328 9.07 0.25 1.49
N ILE A 329 8.91 -0.63 2.48
CA ILE A 329 7.96 -0.43 3.59
C ILE A 329 8.37 0.79 4.44
N ALA A 330 9.65 0.91 4.77
CA ALA A 330 10.17 2.06 5.51
C ALA A 330 9.96 3.37 4.75
N SER A 331 10.21 3.38 3.43
CA SER A 331 9.88 4.51 2.56
C SER A 331 8.39 4.85 2.61
N GLY A 332 7.53 3.84 2.54
CA GLY A 332 6.08 4.03 2.59
C GLY A 332 5.55 4.61 3.91
N ALA A 333 6.26 4.39 5.01
CA ALA A 333 5.93 4.97 6.30
C ALA A 333 6.52 6.38 6.49
N LEU A 334 7.75 6.62 6.00
CA LEU A 334 8.50 7.84 6.26
C LEU A 334 8.29 8.93 5.19
N SER A 335 8.17 8.56 3.92
CA SER A 335 8.05 9.55 2.83
C SER A 335 6.82 10.46 2.95
N PRO A 336 5.61 10.00 3.36
CA PRO A 336 4.50 10.90 3.61
C PRO A 336 4.83 11.96 4.66
N VAL A 337 5.60 11.60 5.69
CA VAL A 337 6.01 12.54 6.75
C VAL A 337 6.94 13.62 6.19
N VAL A 338 7.93 13.23 5.37
CA VAL A 338 8.83 14.19 4.70
C VAL A 338 8.04 15.13 3.80
N TYR A 339 7.16 14.59 2.94
CA TYR A 339 6.29 15.42 2.08
C TYR A 339 5.28 16.23 2.89
N GLY A 340 4.81 15.72 4.05
CA GLY A 340 3.91 16.44 4.95
C GLY A 340 4.54 17.72 5.48
N PHE A 341 5.75 17.63 6.03
CA PHE A 341 6.49 18.81 6.47
C PHE A 341 6.84 19.76 5.32
N LEU A 342 7.15 19.23 4.15
CA LEU A 342 7.34 20.04 2.96
C LEU A 342 6.04 20.76 2.57
N GLY A 343 4.89 20.09 2.65
CA GLY A 343 3.58 20.65 2.39
C GLY A 343 3.20 21.77 3.35
N ASP A 344 3.65 21.69 4.61
CA ASP A 344 3.46 22.77 5.59
C ASP A 344 4.22 24.06 5.20
N GLN A 345 5.35 23.92 4.48
CA GLN A 345 6.18 25.06 4.05
C GLN A 345 5.79 25.62 2.68
N ILE A 346 5.57 24.77 1.69
CA ILE A 346 5.37 25.17 0.28
C ILE A 346 3.95 24.87 -0.24
N GLY A 347 3.05 24.41 0.64
CA GLY A 347 1.67 24.10 0.31
C GLY A 347 1.48 22.80 -0.48
N VAL A 348 0.21 22.43 -0.67
CA VAL A 348 -0.19 21.16 -1.34
C VAL A 348 0.37 21.06 -2.75
N HIS A 349 0.29 22.14 -3.54
CA HIS A 349 0.79 22.14 -4.91
C HIS A 349 2.30 21.87 -4.96
N GLY A 350 3.07 22.59 -4.12
CA GLY A 350 4.52 22.41 -4.03
C GLY A 350 4.92 21.00 -3.61
N ALA A 351 4.28 20.45 -2.59
CA ALA A 351 4.53 19.08 -2.13
C ALA A 351 4.16 18.03 -3.21
N THR A 352 3.06 18.26 -3.96
CA THR A 352 2.67 17.36 -5.05
C THR A 352 3.64 17.47 -6.24
N ILE A 353 4.17 18.67 -6.55
CA ILE A 353 5.25 18.84 -7.54
C ILE A 353 6.52 18.11 -7.09
N ALA A 354 6.86 18.17 -5.80
CA ALA A 354 8.00 17.43 -5.27
C ALA A 354 7.85 15.90 -5.44
N THR A 355 6.63 15.35 -5.34
CA THR A 355 6.40 13.93 -5.66
C THR A 355 6.63 13.64 -7.15
N ALA A 356 6.19 14.51 -8.06
CA ALA A 356 6.48 14.37 -9.49
C ALA A 356 7.98 14.48 -9.80
N ALA A 357 8.70 15.41 -9.14
CA ALA A 357 10.14 15.54 -9.28
C ALA A 357 10.89 14.28 -8.76
N THR A 358 10.39 13.66 -7.68
CA THR A 358 10.94 12.39 -7.18
C THR A 358 10.76 11.26 -8.21
N ALA A 359 9.60 11.18 -8.90
CA ALA A 359 9.40 10.21 -9.98
C ALA A 359 10.37 10.45 -11.14
N LEU A 360 10.60 11.70 -11.54
CA LEU A 360 11.60 12.03 -12.57
C LEU A 360 13.04 11.70 -12.14
N ALA A 361 13.37 11.82 -10.85
CA ALA A 361 14.68 11.44 -10.31
C ALA A 361 14.95 9.93 -10.41
N VAL A 362 13.94 9.09 -10.56
CA VAL A 362 14.09 7.65 -10.84
C VAL A 362 14.68 7.40 -12.21
N LEU A 363 14.41 8.24 -13.22
CA LEU A 363 14.80 8.00 -14.61
C LEU A 363 16.33 7.89 -14.82
N PRO A 364 17.17 8.82 -14.30
CA PRO A 364 18.62 8.68 -14.40
C PRO A 364 19.16 7.46 -13.66
N LEU A 365 18.55 7.09 -12.52
CA LEU A 365 18.91 5.86 -11.78
C LEU A 365 18.58 4.60 -12.58
N ALA A 366 17.46 4.59 -13.31
CA ALA A 366 17.09 3.51 -14.20
C ALA A 366 18.08 3.38 -15.37
N LEU A 367 18.57 4.50 -15.92
CA LEU A 367 19.64 4.46 -16.94
C LEU A 367 20.95 3.89 -16.37
N ALA A 368 21.31 4.30 -15.16
CA ALA A 368 22.49 3.76 -14.47
C ALA A 368 22.36 2.27 -14.15
N LEU A 369 21.13 1.77 -13.96
CA LEU A 369 20.86 0.35 -13.73
C LEU A 369 21.04 -0.50 -15.01
N ARG A 370 20.83 0.08 -16.21
CA ARG A 370 20.83 -0.63 -17.48
C ARG A 370 22.04 -1.54 -17.72
N PRO A 371 23.31 -1.13 -17.46
CA PRO A 371 24.48 -1.97 -17.68
C PRO A 371 24.54 -3.21 -16.77
N HIS A 372 23.79 -3.19 -15.65
CA HIS A 372 23.78 -4.28 -14.67
C HIS A 372 22.72 -5.34 -14.97
N LEU A 373 21.75 -5.03 -15.84
CA LEU A 373 20.73 -5.96 -16.28
C LEU A 373 21.26 -6.80 -17.46
N ARG A 374 20.77 -8.03 -17.56
CA ARG A 374 21.06 -8.85 -18.74
C ARG A 374 20.44 -8.21 -19.98
N THR A 375 21.23 -8.07 -21.04
CA THR A 375 20.68 -7.79 -22.36
C THR A 375 19.90 -9.04 -22.80
N THR A 376 18.57 -8.92 -22.78
CA THR A 376 17.67 -9.90 -23.41
C THR A 376 17.72 -9.75 -24.92
#